data_9b64075886fed85796bad80f023942be
#
_entry.id   9b64075886fed85796bad80f023942be
#
_cell.length_a   1.000
_cell.length_b   1.000
_cell.length_c   1.000
_cell.angle_alpha   90.00
_cell.angle_beta   90.00
_cell.angle_gamma   90.00
#
_symmetry.space_group_name_H-M   'P 1'
#
loop_
_entity.id
_entity.type
_entity.pdbx_description
1 polymer ?
#
loop_
_entity_poly.entity_id
_entity_poly.type
_entity_poly.pdbx_seq_one_letter_code
_entity_poly.pdbx_strand_id
1 'polypeptide(L)'
;MTENNTANGFTNDFRSAQPQHVSAACASPTEEHLVFAPALSTADWNAEWRQMQNARNRPDNSAEWDARALNFPADAQAGPYARRFIELMGIRPGETVFDMGCGTGAIALPLGELGHKVVAADFSQGMLDRMQAVMESQGIRTVFPKLMSWDEDWAAKGVRTGMVDICVASRSIATHDLRDSLLRLTDIARRRVCITLPTGSSPRTDERILSELGLFDAVFRQHLYAICILANEGLFPRVDYIQSQRYETFASHEEAAESLQRMIDNAAGAVTTEAQRQSAYARLHAWLNDNLVANDHVGSLDKHGLPQKALRLRNPRVITWAFISWDK
;
A
#
# COMPACT_ATOMS: atom_id res chain seq x y z
N MET A 1 65.55 -38.35 5.54
CA MET A 1 66.14 -37.08 5.98
C MET A 1 65.02 -36.30 6.60
N THR A 2 64.88 -36.47 7.89
CA THR A 2 65.14 -35.57 9.03
C THR A 2 64.11 -34.44 9.10
N GLU A 3 63.15 -34.60 10.04
CA GLU A 3 63.05 -33.98 11.38
C GLU A 3 62.62 -32.53 11.35
N ASN A 4 61.74 -31.95 12.16
CA ASN A 4 61.37 -32.11 13.58
C ASN A 4 60.05 -31.33 13.80
N ASN A 5 59.08 -31.80 14.38
CA ASN A 5 58.51 -31.83 15.72
C ASN A 5 58.80 -30.59 16.61
N THR A 6 57.78 -29.88 16.98
CA THR A 6 57.61 -29.39 18.36
C THR A 6 56.13 -29.01 18.66
N ALA A 7 55.55 -29.75 19.57
CA ALA A 7 54.33 -29.44 20.29
C ALA A 7 54.65 -28.44 21.42
N ASN A 8 53.76 -27.49 21.67
CA ASN A 8 53.71 -26.73 22.92
C ASN A 8 52.30 -26.81 23.51
N GLY A 9 52.21 -27.57 24.58
CA GLY A 9 51.05 -27.65 25.43
C GLY A 9 50.99 -26.45 26.38
N PHE A 10 49.78 -25.92 26.54
CA PHE A 10 49.44 -25.04 27.66
C PHE A 10 48.55 -25.78 28.63
N THR A 11 49.08 -26.11 29.79
CA THR A 11 48.37 -26.58 30.97
C THR A 11 47.84 -25.36 31.72
N ASN A 12 46.52 -25.25 31.89
CA ASN A 12 45.89 -24.26 32.77
C ASN A 12 45.65 -24.90 34.15
N ASP A 13 46.45 -24.46 35.11
CA ASP A 13 46.25 -24.74 36.53
C ASP A 13 45.49 -23.55 37.16
N PHE A 14 44.20 -23.73 37.42
CA PHE A 14 43.44 -22.80 38.27
C PHE A 14 43.17 -23.44 39.63
N ARG A 15 44.02 -23.12 40.58
CA ARG A 15 43.76 -23.40 42.00
C ARG A 15 42.82 -22.39 42.59
N SER A 16 41.81 -22.92 43.25
CA SER A 16 40.83 -22.33 44.12
C SER A 16 41.35 -21.30 45.11
N ALA A 17 40.74 -20.11 45.14
CA ALA A 17 40.74 -19.21 46.28
C ALA A 17 39.26 -19.00 46.70
N GLN A 18 38.94 -19.42 47.90
CA GLN A 18 37.65 -19.08 48.55
C GLN A 18 37.75 -17.68 49.13
N PRO A 19 36.76 -16.83 48.95
CA PRO A 19 36.65 -15.59 49.72
C PRO A 19 35.82 -15.79 50.98
N GLN A 20 36.32 -15.21 52.04
CA GLN A 20 35.74 -15.14 53.39
C GLN A 20 34.44 -14.32 53.42
N HIS A 21 33.48 -14.82 54.17
CA HIS A 21 32.24 -14.10 54.53
C HIS A 21 32.50 -12.77 55.21
N VAL A 22 31.99 -11.69 54.60
CA VAL A 22 31.71 -10.43 55.29
C VAL A 22 30.24 -10.12 55.10
N SER A 23 29.50 -10.30 56.19
CA SER A 23 28.08 -9.92 56.25
C SER A 23 27.99 -8.38 56.37
N ALA A 24 27.47 -7.74 55.35
CA ALA A 24 26.92 -6.40 55.45
C ALA A 24 25.59 -6.40 54.70
N ALA A 25 24.50 -6.30 55.43
CA ALA A 25 23.18 -6.09 54.90
C ALA A 25 23.12 -4.71 54.21
N CYS A 26 23.18 -4.72 52.90
CA CYS A 26 22.87 -3.58 52.07
C CYS A 26 21.61 -3.93 51.29
N ALA A 27 20.53 -3.16 51.53
CA ALA A 27 19.31 -3.30 50.78
C ALA A 27 19.60 -3.16 49.30
N SER A 28 19.34 -4.22 48.54
CA SER A 28 19.45 -4.23 47.09
C SER A 28 18.46 -3.22 46.50
N PRO A 29 18.90 -2.30 45.64
CA PRO A 29 17.94 -1.61 44.81
C PRO A 29 17.27 -2.70 43.94
N THR A 30 15.94 -2.66 43.88
CA THR A 30 15.18 -3.44 42.94
C THR A 30 15.78 -3.25 41.54
N GLU A 31 16.41 -4.28 41.02
CA GLU A 31 16.74 -4.33 39.59
C GLU A 31 15.42 -4.18 38.84
N GLU A 32 15.11 -2.97 38.39
CA GLU A 32 14.18 -2.79 37.30
C GLU A 32 14.78 -3.56 36.12
N HIS A 33 14.28 -4.77 35.90
CA HIS A 33 14.54 -5.48 34.66
C HIS A 33 14.06 -4.57 33.54
N LEU A 34 14.98 -3.88 32.89
CA LEU A 34 14.73 -3.25 31.61
C LEU A 34 14.29 -4.37 30.68
N VAL A 35 12.97 -4.57 30.60
CA VAL A 35 12.39 -5.44 29.58
C VAL A 35 12.69 -4.74 28.25
N PHE A 36 13.76 -5.17 27.58
CA PHE A 36 14.03 -4.75 26.22
C PHE A 36 12.85 -5.21 25.34
N ALA A 37 11.95 -4.28 25.01
CA ALA A 37 10.93 -4.48 23.99
C ALA A 37 11.56 -4.00 22.68
N PRO A 38 11.97 -4.92 21.78
CA PRO A 38 12.48 -4.52 20.48
C PRO A 38 11.40 -3.72 19.74
N ALA A 39 11.76 -2.62 19.10
CA ALA A 39 10.84 -1.74 18.37
C ALA A 39 10.06 -2.45 17.25
N LEU A 40 10.52 -3.62 16.82
CA LEU A 40 9.88 -4.49 15.82
C LEU A 40 9.11 -5.66 16.45
N SER A 41 8.93 -5.69 17.77
CA SER A 41 8.19 -6.75 18.47
C SER A 41 6.72 -6.42 18.67
N THR A 42 6.12 -5.66 17.77
CA THR A 42 4.67 -5.60 17.68
C THR A 42 4.17 -7.04 17.52
N ALA A 43 3.55 -7.56 18.55
CA ALA A 43 3.08 -8.93 18.56
C ALA A 43 1.96 -9.16 17.54
N ASP A 44 1.28 -8.11 17.10
CA ASP A 44 0.17 -8.18 16.17
C ASP A 44 0.12 -6.94 15.24
N TRP A 45 0.80 -7.03 14.11
CA TRP A 45 0.79 -6.03 13.03
C TRP A 45 -0.62 -5.79 12.47
N ASN A 46 -1.46 -6.82 12.47
CA ASN A 46 -2.83 -6.68 11.99
C ASN A 46 -3.74 -5.95 12.98
N ALA A 47 -3.51 -6.10 14.29
CA ALA A 47 -4.24 -5.32 15.29
C ALA A 47 -3.92 -3.82 15.16
N GLU A 48 -2.65 -3.46 14.97
CA GLU A 48 -2.24 -2.06 14.74
C GLU A 48 -2.82 -1.54 13.41
N TRP A 49 -2.80 -2.33 12.35
CA TRP A 49 -3.45 -1.99 11.08
C TRP A 49 -4.93 -1.69 11.27
N ARG A 50 -5.67 -2.54 11.99
CA ARG A 50 -7.10 -2.33 12.28
C ARG A 50 -7.33 -1.04 13.06
N GLN A 51 -6.48 -0.74 14.06
CA GLN A 51 -6.55 0.52 14.81
C GLN A 51 -6.37 1.72 13.87
N MET A 52 -5.40 1.66 12.97
CA MET A 52 -5.17 2.69 11.96
C MET A 52 -6.38 2.85 11.02
N GLN A 53 -7.01 1.75 10.57
CA GLN A 53 -8.19 1.82 9.72
C GLN A 53 -9.40 2.40 10.46
N ASN A 54 -9.61 2.02 11.72
CA ASN A 54 -10.66 2.58 12.57
C ASN A 54 -10.48 4.09 12.80
N ALA A 55 -9.23 4.51 13.06
CA ALA A 55 -8.91 5.92 13.23
C ALA A 55 -9.19 6.75 11.96
N ARG A 56 -9.03 6.17 10.79
CA ARG A 56 -9.37 6.81 9.51
C ARG A 56 -10.86 6.96 9.26
N ASN A 57 -11.68 6.14 9.93
CA ASN A 57 -13.15 6.15 9.87
C ASN A 57 -13.71 6.36 8.44
N ARG A 58 -13.23 5.59 7.50
CA ARG A 58 -13.63 5.67 6.09
C ARG A 58 -14.01 4.31 5.55
N PRO A 59 -15.25 3.86 5.77
CA PRO A 59 -15.75 2.67 5.10
C PRO A 59 -15.73 2.89 3.57
N ASP A 60 -15.31 1.89 2.82
CA ASP A 60 -15.50 1.89 1.39
C ASP A 60 -17.01 1.83 1.09
N ASN A 61 -17.47 2.74 0.24
CA ASN A 61 -18.86 2.88 -0.13
C ASN A 61 -19.01 2.64 -1.64
N SER A 62 -19.74 1.59 -2.01
CA SER A 62 -19.96 1.23 -3.43
C SER A 62 -20.60 2.38 -4.22
N ALA A 63 -21.55 3.11 -3.63
CA ALA A 63 -22.20 4.24 -4.30
C ALA A 63 -21.23 5.39 -4.64
N GLU A 64 -20.23 5.65 -3.79
CA GLU A 64 -19.17 6.61 -4.13
C GLU A 64 -18.31 6.15 -5.30
N TRP A 65 -18.01 4.86 -5.37
CA TRP A 65 -17.22 4.30 -6.46
C TRP A 65 -18.04 4.23 -7.76
N ASP A 66 -19.35 3.93 -7.68
CA ASP A 66 -20.27 4.00 -8.81
C ASP A 66 -20.31 5.42 -9.41
N ALA A 67 -20.41 6.45 -8.57
CA ALA A 67 -20.35 7.83 -9.01
C ALA A 67 -18.98 8.20 -9.63
N ARG A 68 -17.90 7.66 -9.09
CA ARG A 68 -16.54 7.88 -9.61
C ARG A 68 -16.29 7.16 -10.93
N ALA A 69 -16.95 6.04 -11.18
CA ALA A 69 -16.78 5.26 -12.40
C ALA A 69 -17.00 6.09 -13.67
N LEU A 70 -17.89 7.07 -13.61
CA LEU A 70 -18.18 8.00 -14.71
C LEU A 70 -16.96 8.84 -15.13
N ASN A 71 -16.01 9.07 -14.21
CA ASN A 71 -14.81 9.88 -14.44
C ASN A 71 -13.59 9.06 -14.85
N PHE A 72 -13.71 7.74 -14.99
CA PHE A 72 -12.62 6.91 -15.47
C PHE A 72 -12.60 6.83 -17.00
N PRO A 73 -11.40 6.82 -17.62
CA PRO A 73 -11.28 6.65 -19.08
C PRO A 73 -12.01 5.42 -19.58
N ALA A 74 -12.55 5.50 -20.78
CA ALA A 74 -13.25 4.39 -21.43
C ALA A 74 -12.33 3.58 -22.34
N ASP A 75 -11.02 3.60 -22.12
CA ASP A 75 -10.05 2.86 -22.91
C ASP A 75 -9.39 1.77 -22.06
N ALA A 76 -9.00 0.69 -22.72
CA ALA A 76 -8.28 -0.42 -22.09
C ALA A 76 -6.77 -0.27 -22.18
N GLN A 77 -6.25 0.84 -22.70
CA GLN A 77 -4.81 0.99 -22.81
C GLN A 77 -4.15 1.01 -21.42
N ALA A 78 -3.29 0.02 -21.20
CA ALA A 78 -2.50 -0.07 -19.99
C ALA A 78 -1.63 1.19 -19.82
N GLY A 79 -1.95 2.02 -18.86
CA GLY A 79 -1.10 3.14 -18.46
C GLY A 79 0.28 2.65 -17.95
N PRO A 80 1.26 3.55 -17.79
CA PRO A 80 2.61 3.17 -17.35
C PRO A 80 2.64 2.34 -16.06
N TYR A 81 1.77 2.65 -15.11
CA TYR A 81 1.62 1.89 -13.86
C TYR A 81 1.18 0.44 -14.14
N ALA A 82 0.13 0.25 -14.92
CA ALA A 82 -0.40 -1.08 -15.21
C ALA A 82 0.59 -1.95 -15.99
N ARG A 83 1.27 -1.39 -16.99
CA ARG A 83 2.35 -2.08 -17.72
C ARG A 83 3.44 -2.57 -16.77
N ARG A 84 3.92 -1.69 -15.86
CA ARG A 84 4.96 -2.06 -14.90
C ARG A 84 4.47 -3.11 -13.89
N PHE A 85 3.21 -3.02 -13.45
CA PHE A 85 2.61 -4.02 -12.57
C PHE A 85 2.58 -5.40 -13.25
N ILE A 86 2.11 -5.48 -14.50
CA ILE A 86 2.03 -6.73 -15.27
C ILE A 86 3.43 -7.31 -15.52
N GLU A 87 4.41 -6.48 -15.82
CA GLU A 87 5.80 -6.89 -15.97
C GLU A 87 6.34 -7.54 -14.69
N LEU A 88 6.17 -6.86 -13.53
CA LEU A 88 6.65 -7.34 -12.23
C LEU A 88 5.89 -8.60 -11.75
N MET A 89 4.65 -8.76 -12.16
CA MET A 89 3.82 -9.92 -11.85
C MET A 89 4.44 -11.22 -12.40
N GLY A 90 5.20 -11.14 -13.48
CA GLY A 90 5.90 -12.30 -14.08
C GLY A 90 4.93 -13.41 -14.47
N ILE A 91 3.82 -13.03 -15.12
CA ILE A 91 2.81 -13.96 -15.63
C ILE A 91 3.40 -14.82 -16.77
N ARG A 92 3.05 -16.09 -16.80
CA ARG A 92 3.48 -17.05 -17.80
C ARG A 92 2.37 -17.33 -18.82
N PRO A 93 2.67 -17.69 -20.06
CA PRO A 93 1.65 -18.04 -21.04
C PRO A 93 0.66 -19.08 -20.50
N GLY A 94 -0.63 -18.82 -20.67
CA GLY A 94 -1.71 -19.73 -20.26
C GLY A 94 -2.11 -19.63 -18.78
N GLU A 95 -1.38 -18.92 -17.94
CA GLU A 95 -1.77 -18.71 -16.53
C GLU A 95 -3.07 -17.90 -16.41
N THR A 96 -3.85 -18.28 -15.41
CA THR A 96 -5.15 -17.67 -15.05
C THR A 96 -5.01 -16.70 -13.89
N VAL A 97 -5.82 -15.65 -13.87
CA VAL A 97 -5.71 -14.57 -12.88
C VAL A 97 -7.04 -14.31 -12.18
N PHE A 98 -6.98 -14.00 -10.89
CA PHE A 98 -8.07 -13.41 -10.13
C PHE A 98 -7.65 -11.98 -9.71
N ASP A 99 -8.37 -10.97 -10.18
CA ASP A 99 -8.12 -9.55 -9.89
C ASP A 99 -9.19 -9.03 -8.94
N MET A 100 -8.82 -8.82 -7.66
CA MET A 100 -9.74 -8.36 -6.62
C MET A 100 -9.67 -6.85 -6.40
N GLY A 101 -10.81 -6.18 -6.59
CA GLY A 101 -10.90 -4.73 -6.67
C GLY A 101 -10.38 -4.25 -8.02
N CYS A 102 -10.83 -4.88 -9.10
CA CYS A 102 -10.36 -4.65 -10.46
C CYS A 102 -10.70 -3.26 -11.01
N GLY A 103 -11.69 -2.57 -10.41
CA GLY A 103 -12.19 -1.29 -10.88
C GLY A 103 -12.68 -1.37 -12.33
N THR A 104 -12.25 -0.43 -13.16
CA THR A 104 -12.56 -0.41 -14.60
C THR A 104 -11.64 -1.33 -15.43
N GLY A 105 -10.91 -2.26 -14.78
CA GLY A 105 -10.12 -3.27 -15.47
C GLY A 105 -8.69 -2.87 -15.84
N ALA A 106 -8.08 -1.94 -15.11
CA ALA A 106 -6.73 -1.43 -15.44
C ALA A 106 -5.64 -2.53 -15.55
N ILE A 107 -5.79 -3.64 -14.84
CA ILE A 107 -4.93 -4.83 -14.94
C ILE A 107 -5.63 -5.94 -15.73
N ALA A 108 -6.91 -6.18 -15.47
CA ALA A 108 -7.66 -7.29 -16.06
C ALA A 108 -7.78 -7.18 -17.59
N LEU A 109 -8.07 -5.98 -18.14
CA LEU A 109 -8.27 -5.80 -19.57
C LEU A 109 -7.00 -6.05 -20.40
N PRO A 110 -5.83 -5.46 -20.07
CA PRO A 110 -4.59 -5.78 -20.77
C PRO A 110 -4.20 -7.26 -20.69
N LEU A 111 -4.44 -7.92 -19.57
CA LEU A 111 -4.22 -9.37 -19.46
C LEU A 111 -5.16 -10.16 -20.35
N GLY A 112 -6.43 -9.71 -20.45
CA GLY A 112 -7.42 -10.29 -21.35
C GLY A 112 -7.04 -10.15 -22.82
N GLU A 113 -6.51 -9.00 -23.24
CA GLU A 113 -5.98 -8.77 -24.60
C GLU A 113 -4.79 -9.69 -24.90
N LEU A 114 -3.95 -10.00 -23.91
CA LEU A 114 -2.86 -10.98 -24.03
C LEU A 114 -3.34 -12.43 -24.02
N GLY A 115 -4.65 -12.68 -23.92
CA GLY A 115 -5.25 -14.01 -23.97
C GLY A 115 -5.33 -14.75 -22.62
N HIS A 116 -4.99 -14.11 -21.52
CA HIS A 116 -5.14 -14.70 -20.19
C HIS A 116 -6.61 -14.70 -19.75
N LYS A 117 -7.05 -15.81 -19.10
CA LYS A 117 -8.37 -15.84 -18.46
C LYS A 117 -8.28 -15.13 -17.12
N VAL A 118 -9.10 -14.08 -16.96
CA VAL A 118 -9.12 -13.24 -15.74
C VAL A 118 -10.52 -13.23 -15.13
N VAL A 119 -10.65 -13.63 -13.88
CA VAL A 119 -11.83 -13.32 -13.08
C VAL A 119 -11.59 -11.97 -12.44
N ALA A 120 -12.37 -10.95 -12.84
CA ALA A 120 -12.21 -9.57 -12.43
C ALA A 120 -13.34 -9.19 -11.46
N ALA A 121 -13.03 -9.12 -10.17
CA ALA A 121 -14.00 -8.89 -9.11
C ALA A 121 -13.92 -7.46 -8.57
N ASP A 122 -15.06 -6.82 -8.42
CA ASP A 122 -15.21 -5.52 -7.77
C ASP A 122 -16.56 -5.43 -7.06
N PHE A 123 -16.66 -4.59 -6.04
CA PHE A 123 -17.90 -4.38 -5.28
C PHE A 123 -18.78 -3.26 -5.87
N SER A 124 -18.26 -2.48 -6.81
CA SER A 124 -18.94 -1.41 -7.52
C SER A 124 -19.48 -1.92 -8.85
N GLN A 125 -20.79 -1.93 -8.99
CA GLN A 125 -21.43 -2.29 -10.26
C GLN A 125 -21.06 -1.30 -11.36
N GLY A 126 -21.03 -0.01 -11.06
CA GLY A 126 -20.65 1.02 -12.02
C GLY A 126 -19.24 0.86 -12.58
N MET A 127 -18.28 0.38 -11.75
CA MET A 127 -16.93 0.04 -12.23
C MET A 127 -16.96 -1.14 -13.19
N LEU A 128 -17.70 -2.19 -12.86
CA LEU A 128 -17.84 -3.38 -13.71
C LEU A 128 -18.54 -3.06 -15.02
N ASP A 129 -19.61 -2.27 -15.00
CA ASP A 129 -20.33 -1.85 -16.22
C ASP A 129 -19.40 -1.08 -17.16
N ARG A 130 -18.56 -0.20 -16.61
CA ARG A 130 -17.55 0.53 -17.38
C ARG A 130 -16.53 -0.40 -18.02
N MET A 131 -16.03 -1.39 -17.26
CA MET A 131 -15.12 -2.41 -17.77
C MET A 131 -15.79 -3.24 -18.88
N GLN A 132 -17.03 -3.67 -18.69
CA GLN A 132 -17.79 -4.44 -19.68
C GLN A 132 -17.96 -3.67 -20.99
N ALA A 133 -18.28 -2.39 -20.94
CA ALA A 133 -18.39 -1.55 -22.12
C ALA A 133 -17.08 -1.52 -22.94
N VAL A 134 -15.94 -1.47 -22.27
CA VAL A 134 -14.62 -1.57 -22.92
C VAL A 134 -14.40 -2.96 -23.52
N MET A 135 -14.71 -4.02 -22.77
CA MET A 135 -14.61 -5.41 -23.25
C MET A 135 -15.43 -5.61 -24.54
N GLU A 136 -16.63 -5.11 -24.57
CA GLU A 136 -17.50 -5.19 -25.75
C GLU A 136 -16.94 -4.44 -26.96
N SER A 137 -16.49 -3.19 -26.73
CA SER A 137 -15.91 -2.34 -27.80
C SER A 137 -14.64 -2.90 -28.42
N GLN A 138 -13.85 -3.65 -27.61
CA GLN A 138 -12.55 -4.21 -28.04
C GLN A 138 -12.60 -5.71 -28.31
N GLY A 139 -13.75 -6.35 -28.13
CA GLY A 139 -13.92 -7.77 -28.39
C GLY A 139 -13.21 -8.68 -27.39
N ILE A 140 -12.91 -8.22 -26.16
CA ILE A 140 -12.24 -9.00 -25.12
C ILE A 140 -13.23 -10.02 -24.55
N ARG A 141 -12.93 -11.32 -24.63
CA ARG A 141 -13.79 -12.44 -24.19
C ARG A 141 -13.19 -13.28 -23.07
N THR A 142 -11.99 -12.96 -22.65
CA THR A 142 -11.20 -13.72 -21.65
C THR A 142 -11.28 -13.14 -20.25
N VAL A 143 -11.93 -12.01 -20.07
CA VAL A 143 -12.19 -11.37 -18.76
C VAL A 143 -13.61 -11.68 -18.34
N PHE A 144 -13.78 -12.09 -17.09
CA PHE A 144 -15.05 -12.50 -16.48
C PHE A 144 -15.38 -11.59 -15.29
N PRO A 145 -16.22 -10.55 -15.48
CA PRO A 145 -16.62 -9.64 -14.41
C PRO A 145 -17.39 -10.37 -13.30
N LYS A 146 -17.14 -9.97 -12.04
CA LYS A 146 -17.80 -10.57 -10.89
C LYS A 146 -18.09 -9.50 -9.83
N LEU A 147 -19.36 -9.27 -9.53
CA LEU A 147 -19.78 -8.39 -8.44
C LEU A 147 -19.51 -9.08 -7.11
N MET A 148 -18.49 -8.60 -6.37
CA MET A 148 -18.03 -9.21 -5.13
C MET A 148 -17.24 -8.22 -4.29
N SER A 149 -17.48 -8.22 -2.96
CA SER A 149 -16.76 -7.44 -1.97
C SER A 149 -15.67 -8.27 -1.25
N TRP A 150 -14.72 -7.58 -0.62
CA TRP A 150 -13.76 -8.18 0.30
C TRP A 150 -14.42 -8.83 1.52
N ASP A 151 -15.54 -8.27 2.00
CA ASP A 151 -16.21 -8.68 3.23
C ASP A 151 -17.24 -9.81 3.03
N GLU A 152 -17.48 -10.24 1.78
CA GLU A 152 -18.43 -11.32 1.49
C GLU A 152 -17.82 -12.72 1.72
N ASP A 153 -18.71 -13.71 1.78
CA ASP A 153 -18.30 -15.12 1.71
C ASP A 153 -17.89 -15.48 0.28
N TRP A 154 -16.60 -15.56 0.06
CA TRP A 154 -16.02 -15.84 -1.26
C TRP A 154 -16.35 -17.26 -1.75
N ALA A 155 -16.47 -18.23 -0.84
CA ALA A 155 -16.85 -19.60 -1.19
C ALA A 155 -18.29 -19.67 -1.72
N ALA A 156 -19.22 -18.95 -1.08
CA ALA A 156 -20.60 -18.79 -1.56
C ALA A 156 -20.66 -18.11 -2.94
N LYS A 157 -19.70 -17.26 -3.25
CA LYS A 157 -19.54 -16.62 -4.57
C LYS A 157 -18.81 -17.55 -5.58
N GLY A 158 -18.48 -18.78 -5.21
CA GLY A 158 -17.83 -19.76 -6.09
C GLY A 158 -16.32 -19.56 -6.26
N VAL A 159 -15.68 -18.77 -5.39
CA VAL A 159 -14.22 -18.64 -5.31
C VAL A 159 -13.68 -19.76 -4.42
N ARG A 160 -12.65 -20.48 -4.88
CA ARG A 160 -12.17 -21.70 -4.22
C ARG A 160 -10.65 -21.67 -4.08
N THR A 161 -10.16 -22.40 -3.10
CA THR A 161 -8.73 -22.69 -2.91
C THR A 161 -8.09 -23.19 -4.21
N GLY A 162 -6.96 -22.60 -4.59
CA GLY A 162 -6.22 -22.97 -5.78
C GLY A 162 -6.98 -22.76 -7.10
N MET A 163 -7.92 -21.83 -7.16
CA MET A 163 -8.76 -21.60 -8.33
C MET A 163 -7.98 -21.05 -9.53
N VAL A 164 -7.00 -20.20 -9.30
CA VAL A 164 -6.21 -19.52 -10.33
C VAL A 164 -4.71 -19.64 -10.08
N ASP A 165 -3.91 -19.32 -11.07
CA ASP A 165 -2.45 -19.38 -10.94
C ASP A 165 -1.90 -18.17 -10.19
N ILE A 166 -2.46 -16.98 -10.46
CA ILE A 166 -2.03 -15.73 -9.85
C ILE A 166 -3.25 -14.96 -9.30
N CYS A 167 -3.14 -14.47 -8.06
CA CYS A 167 -4.06 -13.49 -7.52
C CYS A 167 -3.43 -12.09 -7.51
N VAL A 168 -4.21 -11.07 -7.85
CA VAL A 168 -3.78 -9.69 -7.79
C VAL A 168 -4.76 -8.81 -7.01
N ALA A 169 -4.24 -7.79 -6.34
CA ALA A 169 -5.03 -6.71 -5.75
C ALA A 169 -4.25 -5.39 -5.92
N SER A 170 -4.53 -4.71 -7.02
CA SER A 170 -3.83 -3.51 -7.40
C SER A 170 -4.53 -2.27 -6.86
N ARG A 171 -3.97 -1.65 -5.82
CA ARG A 171 -4.50 -0.43 -5.15
C ARG A 171 -5.88 -0.64 -4.50
N SER A 172 -6.24 -1.86 -4.14
CA SER A 172 -7.56 -2.24 -3.64
C SER A 172 -7.54 -2.98 -2.29
N ILE A 173 -6.36 -3.34 -1.74
CA ILE A 173 -6.23 -4.21 -0.56
C ILE A 173 -6.17 -3.46 0.79
N ALA A 174 -6.42 -2.17 0.83
CA ALA A 174 -6.46 -1.43 2.10
C ALA A 174 -7.75 -1.68 2.89
N THR A 175 -8.08 -2.94 3.11
CA THR A 175 -9.27 -3.44 3.82
C THR A 175 -9.15 -3.23 5.33
N HIS A 176 -10.23 -3.47 6.07
CA HIS A 176 -10.20 -3.38 7.54
C HIS A 176 -9.32 -4.48 8.17
N ASP A 177 -9.37 -5.70 7.63
CA ASP A 177 -8.54 -6.82 8.06
C ASP A 177 -7.55 -7.21 6.96
N LEU A 178 -6.35 -6.63 7.04
CA LEU A 178 -5.32 -6.87 6.02
C LEU A 178 -4.84 -8.31 6.02
N ARG A 179 -4.67 -8.92 7.21
CA ARG A 179 -4.21 -10.31 7.34
C ARG A 179 -5.16 -11.28 6.66
N ASP A 180 -6.47 -11.16 6.94
CA ASP A 180 -7.49 -12.00 6.31
C ASP A 180 -7.45 -11.85 4.79
N SER A 181 -7.37 -10.61 4.27
CA SER A 181 -7.31 -10.34 2.85
C SER A 181 -6.07 -10.94 2.16
N LEU A 182 -4.89 -10.85 2.79
CA LEU A 182 -3.66 -11.45 2.28
C LEU A 182 -3.75 -12.97 2.23
N LEU A 183 -4.28 -13.59 3.29
CA LEU A 183 -4.42 -15.03 3.37
C LEU A 183 -5.47 -15.58 2.40
N ARG A 184 -6.60 -14.88 2.21
CA ARG A 184 -7.60 -15.25 1.19
C ARG A 184 -7.00 -15.27 -0.22
N LEU A 185 -6.25 -14.24 -0.60
CA LEU A 185 -5.56 -14.23 -1.90
C LEU A 185 -4.54 -15.37 -2.01
N THR A 186 -3.79 -15.64 -0.93
CA THR A 186 -2.83 -16.75 -0.88
C THR A 186 -3.52 -18.10 -1.06
N ASP A 187 -4.67 -18.29 -0.43
CA ASP A 187 -5.42 -19.56 -0.53
C ASP A 187 -5.92 -19.82 -1.96
N ILE A 188 -6.42 -18.80 -2.64
CA ILE A 188 -6.95 -18.90 -4.00
C ILE A 188 -5.86 -19.10 -5.05
N ALA A 189 -4.67 -18.53 -4.84
CA ALA A 189 -3.56 -18.66 -5.76
C ALA A 189 -2.95 -20.07 -5.73
N ARG A 190 -2.58 -20.60 -6.89
CA ARG A 190 -1.76 -21.82 -7.00
C ARG A 190 -0.27 -21.51 -6.94
N ARG A 191 0.15 -20.34 -7.42
CA ARG A 191 1.56 -20.00 -7.57
C ARG A 191 1.97 -18.70 -6.91
N ARG A 192 1.28 -17.60 -7.21
CA ARG A 192 1.75 -16.26 -6.84
C ARG A 192 0.62 -15.31 -6.48
N VAL A 193 0.90 -14.43 -5.55
CA VAL A 193 0.05 -13.27 -5.24
C VAL A 193 0.85 -11.99 -5.48
N CYS A 194 0.20 -10.95 -6.02
CA CYS A 194 0.79 -9.64 -6.28
C CYS A 194 -0.16 -8.54 -5.80
N ILE A 195 0.31 -7.67 -4.94
CA ILE A 195 -0.48 -6.54 -4.42
C ILE A 195 0.28 -5.23 -4.52
N THR A 196 -0.43 -4.10 -4.38
CA THR A 196 0.24 -2.82 -4.16
C THR A 196 -0.36 -2.03 -3.00
N LEU A 197 0.51 -1.44 -2.20
CA LEU A 197 0.19 -0.48 -1.15
C LEU A 197 1.10 0.75 -1.26
N PRO A 198 0.63 1.95 -0.89
CA PRO A 198 1.45 3.16 -0.94
C PRO A 198 2.53 3.12 0.14
N THR A 199 3.70 3.71 -0.18
CA THR A 199 4.81 3.80 0.77
C THR A 199 4.75 5.02 1.69
N GLY A 200 3.99 6.04 1.30
CA GLY A 200 3.80 7.29 2.03
C GLY A 200 2.75 8.13 1.30
N SER A 201 3.14 8.85 0.24
CA SER A 201 2.18 9.53 -0.62
C SER A 201 1.20 8.55 -1.26
N SER A 202 -0.05 8.97 -1.37
CA SER A 202 -1.16 8.19 -1.95
C SER A 202 -1.98 9.08 -2.90
N PRO A 203 -2.97 8.56 -3.60
CA PRO A 203 -3.89 9.41 -4.36
C PRO A 203 -4.61 10.49 -3.54
N ARG A 204 -4.65 10.32 -2.21
CA ARG A 204 -5.36 11.21 -1.28
C ARG A 204 -4.44 12.03 -0.38
N THR A 205 -3.15 11.70 -0.31
CA THR A 205 -2.19 12.35 0.60
C THR A 205 -0.88 12.63 -0.10
N ASP A 206 -0.26 13.78 0.19
CA ASP A 206 1.08 14.12 -0.25
C ASP A 206 1.99 14.20 0.97
N GLU A 207 2.86 13.20 1.13
CA GLU A 207 3.80 13.09 2.24
C GLU A 207 4.72 14.32 2.36
N ARG A 208 5.15 14.86 1.22
CA ARG A 208 6.01 16.05 1.19
C ARG A 208 5.31 17.24 1.84
N ILE A 209 4.06 17.52 1.45
CA ILE A 209 3.28 18.62 2.02
C ILE A 209 3.02 18.39 3.51
N LEU A 210 2.58 17.19 3.90
CA LEU A 210 2.35 16.87 5.30
C LEU A 210 3.61 17.06 6.14
N SER A 211 4.77 16.63 5.65
CA SER A 211 6.05 16.77 6.34
C SER A 211 6.48 18.24 6.47
N GLU A 212 6.39 19.03 5.39
CA GLU A 212 6.73 20.46 5.42
C GLU A 212 5.80 21.26 6.35
N LEU A 213 4.56 20.81 6.50
CA LEU A 213 3.62 21.39 7.45
C LEU A 213 3.78 20.85 8.89
N GLY A 214 4.74 19.93 9.14
CA GLY A 214 5.04 19.36 10.46
C GLY A 214 4.04 18.31 10.92
N LEU A 215 3.38 17.63 10.00
CA LEU A 215 2.40 16.57 10.25
C LEU A 215 3.00 15.18 9.93
N PHE A 216 4.19 14.91 10.46
CA PHE A 216 4.93 13.66 10.15
C PHE A 216 4.17 12.39 10.55
N ASP A 217 3.42 12.43 11.67
CA ASP A 217 2.66 11.30 12.17
C ASP A 217 1.45 10.95 11.30
N ALA A 218 1.08 11.83 10.37
CA ALA A 218 0.01 11.58 9.40
C ALA A 218 0.46 10.75 8.18
N VAL A 219 1.75 10.42 8.09
CA VAL A 219 2.31 9.64 6.98
C VAL A 219 2.39 8.17 7.35
N PHE A 220 1.48 7.37 6.82
CA PHE A 220 1.41 5.94 7.11
C PHE A 220 2.18 5.10 6.09
N ARG A 221 3.07 4.25 6.57
CA ARG A 221 3.86 3.29 5.78
C ARG A 221 3.09 1.98 5.59
N GLN A 222 1.95 2.04 4.89
CA GLN A 222 1.00 0.92 4.78
C GLN A 222 1.63 -0.38 4.29
N HIS A 223 2.58 -0.31 3.38
CA HIS A 223 3.27 -1.46 2.81
C HIS A 223 4.04 -2.29 3.85
N LEU A 224 4.56 -1.65 4.92
CA LEU A 224 5.29 -2.35 5.98
C LEU A 224 4.38 -3.33 6.72
N TYR A 225 3.12 -2.98 6.97
CA TYR A 225 2.17 -3.88 7.61
C TYR A 225 1.99 -5.16 6.80
N ALA A 226 1.80 -5.05 5.48
CA ALA A 226 1.67 -6.23 4.62
C ALA A 226 2.91 -7.11 4.65
N ILE A 227 4.11 -6.51 4.58
CA ILE A 227 5.38 -7.24 4.64
C ILE A 227 5.53 -7.98 5.96
N CYS A 228 5.28 -7.29 7.09
CA CYS A 228 5.44 -7.88 8.42
C CYS A 228 4.39 -8.97 8.69
N ILE A 229 3.14 -8.76 8.26
CA ILE A 229 2.09 -9.79 8.37
C ILE A 229 2.48 -11.03 7.57
N LEU A 230 2.88 -10.88 6.31
CA LEU A 230 3.29 -12.01 5.48
C LEU A 230 4.50 -12.75 6.08
N ALA A 231 5.49 -12.02 6.59
CA ALA A 231 6.65 -12.63 7.25
C ALA A 231 6.26 -13.43 8.50
N ASN A 232 5.32 -12.93 9.31
CA ASN A 232 4.80 -13.65 10.48
C ASN A 232 4.01 -14.91 10.09
N GLU A 233 3.40 -14.92 8.89
CA GLU A 233 2.73 -16.12 8.34
C GLU A 233 3.71 -17.11 7.68
N GLY A 234 5.02 -16.85 7.77
CA GLY A 234 6.05 -17.71 7.15
C GLY A 234 6.16 -17.55 5.63
N LEU A 235 5.57 -16.51 5.07
CA LEU A 235 5.68 -16.17 3.66
C LEU A 235 6.85 -15.21 3.42
N PHE A 236 7.47 -15.27 2.24
CA PHE A 236 8.68 -14.51 1.91
C PHE A 236 8.38 -13.48 0.80
N PRO A 237 7.84 -12.30 1.14
CA PRO A 237 7.50 -11.31 0.14
C PRO A 237 8.73 -10.70 -0.52
N ARG A 238 8.66 -10.50 -1.83
CA ARG A 238 9.55 -9.65 -2.62
C ARG A 238 8.91 -8.29 -2.80
N VAL A 239 9.70 -7.24 -2.75
CA VAL A 239 9.22 -5.87 -2.89
C VAL A 239 9.94 -5.18 -4.02
N ASP A 240 9.17 -4.67 -4.96
CA ASP A 240 9.57 -3.73 -6.00
C ASP A 240 8.78 -2.43 -5.86
N TYR A 241 9.14 -1.41 -6.62
CA TYR A 241 8.46 -0.12 -6.55
C TYR A 241 7.98 0.34 -7.92
N ILE A 242 6.74 0.87 -7.94
CA ILE A 242 6.15 1.50 -9.11
C ILE A 242 5.88 2.95 -8.77
N GLN A 243 6.43 3.87 -9.53
CA GLN A 243 6.16 5.29 -9.35
C GLN A 243 5.11 5.78 -10.34
N SER A 244 4.25 6.66 -9.86
CA SER A 244 3.30 7.40 -10.66
C SER A 244 3.30 8.87 -10.25
N GLN A 245 3.10 9.76 -11.21
CA GLN A 245 3.00 11.19 -10.96
C GLN A 245 1.54 11.63 -11.08
N ARG A 246 1.15 12.55 -10.21
CA ARG A 246 -0.15 13.20 -10.24
C ARG A 246 0.04 14.72 -10.29
N TYR A 247 -0.46 15.28 -11.35
CA TYR A 247 -0.53 16.73 -11.54
C TYR A 247 -1.90 17.21 -11.03
N GLU A 248 -1.88 18.15 -10.11
CA GLU A 248 -3.09 18.78 -9.57
C GLU A 248 -3.13 20.22 -10.04
N THR A 249 -4.27 20.63 -10.58
CA THR A 249 -4.47 21.98 -11.09
C THR A 249 -5.62 22.67 -10.38
N PHE A 250 -5.51 23.99 -10.19
CA PHE A 250 -6.44 24.81 -9.42
C PHE A 250 -6.81 26.07 -10.19
N ALA A 251 -8.03 26.56 -10.03
CA ALA A 251 -8.46 27.80 -10.65
C ALA A 251 -7.90 29.03 -9.92
N SER A 252 -7.73 28.92 -8.59
CA SER A 252 -7.25 29.98 -7.74
C SER A 252 -6.41 29.45 -6.57
N HIS A 253 -5.79 30.38 -5.84
CA HIS A 253 -5.06 30.08 -4.61
C HIS A 253 -6.00 29.53 -3.52
N GLU A 254 -7.20 30.08 -3.43
CA GLU A 254 -8.24 29.67 -2.47
C GLU A 254 -8.66 28.23 -2.72
N GLU A 255 -8.92 27.84 -3.97
CA GLU A 255 -9.25 26.45 -4.32
C GLU A 255 -8.11 25.50 -3.97
N ALA A 256 -6.86 25.89 -4.20
CA ALA A 256 -5.70 25.10 -3.80
C ALA A 256 -5.64 24.92 -2.28
N ALA A 257 -5.83 26.00 -1.52
CA ALA A 257 -5.84 25.97 -0.06
C ALA A 257 -6.95 25.06 0.47
N GLU A 258 -8.18 25.20 0.01
CA GLU A 258 -9.29 24.34 0.41
C GLU A 258 -9.07 22.87 0.06
N SER A 259 -8.51 22.60 -1.12
CA SER A 259 -8.22 21.22 -1.54
C SER A 259 -7.16 20.58 -0.66
N LEU A 260 -6.11 21.30 -0.31
CA LEU A 260 -5.04 20.79 0.54
C LEU A 260 -5.44 20.75 2.02
N GLN A 261 -6.30 21.66 2.51
CA GLN A 261 -6.90 21.54 3.85
C GLN A 261 -7.71 20.26 3.98
N ARG A 262 -8.58 19.96 3.00
CA ARG A 262 -9.30 18.67 2.97
C ARG A 262 -8.37 17.46 2.96
N MET A 263 -7.23 17.56 2.27
CA MET A 263 -6.21 16.50 2.30
C MET A 263 -5.63 16.34 3.70
N ILE A 264 -5.31 17.45 4.38
CA ILE A 264 -4.77 17.46 5.76
C ILE A 264 -5.79 16.84 6.72
N ASP A 265 -7.04 17.27 6.69
CA ASP A 265 -8.12 16.74 7.55
C ASP A 265 -8.26 15.23 7.39
N ASN A 266 -8.22 14.80 6.15
CA ASN A 266 -8.36 13.40 5.78
C ASN A 266 -7.16 12.53 6.20
N ALA A 267 -5.96 13.08 6.21
CA ALA A 267 -4.75 12.36 6.54
C ALA A 267 -4.44 12.44 8.04
N ALA A 268 -4.62 13.60 8.63
CA ALA A 268 -4.11 13.93 9.95
C ALA A 268 -5.18 13.91 11.06
N GLY A 269 -6.48 13.97 10.70
CA GLY A 269 -7.56 14.12 11.67
C GLY A 269 -7.61 13.07 12.78
N ALA A 270 -7.12 11.88 12.50
CA ALA A 270 -7.08 10.76 13.45
C ALA A 270 -5.85 10.75 14.38
N VAL A 271 -4.75 11.41 13.99
CA VAL A 271 -3.44 11.30 14.68
C VAL A 271 -2.89 12.65 15.14
N THR A 272 -3.61 13.75 14.91
CA THR A 272 -3.19 15.09 15.27
C THR A 272 -4.23 15.81 16.12
N THR A 273 -3.78 16.70 16.98
CA THR A 273 -4.66 17.61 17.73
C THR A 273 -5.19 18.73 16.81
N GLU A 274 -6.29 19.35 17.22
CA GLU A 274 -6.82 20.53 16.52
C GLU A 274 -5.78 21.66 16.44
N ALA A 275 -5.03 21.91 17.51
CA ALA A 275 -3.98 22.93 17.52
C ALA A 275 -2.88 22.67 16.48
N GLN A 276 -2.49 21.40 16.29
CA GLN A 276 -1.52 21.01 15.24
C GLN A 276 -2.08 21.26 13.85
N ARG A 277 -3.35 20.94 13.61
CA ARG A 277 -4.01 21.21 12.32
C ARG A 277 -4.10 22.68 12.02
N GLN A 278 -4.54 23.51 12.99
CA GLN A 278 -4.61 24.96 12.83
C GLN A 278 -3.24 25.57 12.53
N SER A 279 -2.19 25.10 13.20
CA SER A 279 -0.81 25.49 12.89
C SER A 279 -0.39 25.08 11.47
N ALA A 280 -0.80 23.92 11.02
CA ALA A 280 -0.54 23.45 9.65
C ALA A 280 -1.27 24.31 8.60
N TYR A 281 -2.53 24.69 8.83
CA TYR A 281 -3.27 25.58 7.94
C TYR A 281 -2.62 26.97 7.82
N ALA A 282 -2.16 27.54 8.92
CA ALA A 282 -1.45 28.80 8.90
C ALA A 282 -0.18 28.73 8.03
N ARG A 283 0.56 27.63 8.12
CA ARG A 283 1.75 27.39 7.29
C ARG A 283 1.43 27.06 5.84
N LEU A 284 0.27 26.43 5.57
CA LEU A 284 -0.15 26.05 4.22
C LEU A 284 -0.24 27.24 3.29
N HIS A 285 -0.79 28.38 3.74
CA HIS A 285 -0.90 29.58 2.90
C HIS A 285 0.48 30.13 2.51
N ALA A 286 1.42 30.17 3.45
CA ALA A 286 2.80 30.55 3.14
C ALA A 286 3.46 29.56 2.16
N TRP A 287 3.29 28.28 2.40
CA TRP A 287 3.81 27.22 1.52
C TRP A 287 3.25 27.31 0.09
N LEU A 288 1.95 27.62 -0.06
CA LEU A 288 1.32 27.77 -1.36
C LEU A 288 1.90 28.96 -2.14
N ASN A 289 2.25 30.08 -1.49
CA ASN A 289 2.88 31.22 -2.17
C ASN A 289 4.18 30.82 -2.89
N ASP A 290 4.93 29.89 -2.32
CA ASP A 290 6.20 29.42 -2.90
C ASP A 290 6.03 28.25 -3.88
N ASN A 291 4.95 27.49 -3.76
CA ASN A 291 4.78 26.22 -4.46
C ASN A 291 3.65 26.19 -5.48
N LEU A 292 2.79 27.20 -5.53
CA LEU A 292 1.75 27.32 -6.55
C LEU A 292 2.26 28.22 -7.70
N VAL A 293 2.24 27.71 -8.91
CA VAL A 293 2.76 28.39 -10.10
C VAL A 293 1.73 28.38 -11.22
N ALA A 294 1.89 29.25 -12.18
CA ALA A 294 1.09 29.26 -13.41
C ALA A 294 1.20 27.89 -14.11
N ASN A 295 0.09 27.42 -14.66
CA ASN A 295 0.06 26.17 -15.40
C ASN A 295 0.24 26.45 -16.90
N ASP A 296 1.31 25.93 -17.47
CA ASP A 296 1.64 26.11 -18.90
C ASP A 296 0.70 25.33 -19.85
N HIS A 297 -0.17 24.46 -19.28
CA HIS A 297 -1.07 23.57 -20.00
C HIS A 297 -2.56 23.88 -19.77
N VAL A 298 -2.89 25.13 -19.44
CA VAL A 298 -4.28 25.59 -19.21
C VAL A 298 -5.18 25.21 -20.39
N GLY A 299 -6.32 24.60 -20.08
CA GLY A 299 -7.32 24.19 -21.07
C GLY A 299 -7.00 22.89 -21.82
N SER A 300 -5.78 22.38 -21.78
CA SER A 300 -5.50 21.03 -22.31
C SER A 300 -6.17 19.96 -21.42
N LEU A 301 -6.59 18.87 -22.02
CA LEU A 301 -7.26 17.81 -21.27
C LEU A 301 -6.24 17.03 -20.41
N ASP A 302 -6.61 16.74 -19.17
CA ASP A 302 -5.88 15.82 -18.32
C ASP A 302 -6.18 14.35 -18.71
N LYS A 303 -5.59 13.40 -17.98
CA LYS A 303 -5.82 11.97 -18.19
C LYS A 303 -7.26 11.49 -17.97
N HIS A 304 -8.12 12.33 -17.41
CA HIS A 304 -9.55 12.06 -17.20
C HIS A 304 -10.43 12.81 -18.21
N GLY A 305 -9.82 13.49 -19.19
CA GLY A 305 -10.53 14.30 -20.18
C GLY A 305 -11.06 15.63 -19.64
N LEU A 306 -10.59 16.10 -18.48
CA LEU A 306 -10.98 17.38 -17.90
C LEU A 306 -9.98 18.46 -18.26
N PRO A 307 -10.44 19.72 -18.56
CA PRO A 307 -9.54 20.82 -18.85
C PRO A 307 -8.72 21.19 -17.63
N GLN A 308 -7.42 21.33 -17.83
CA GLN A 308 -6.50 21.77 -16.78
C GLN A 308 -6.72 23.23 -16.43
N LYS A 309 -6.64 23.55 -15.14
CA LYS A 309 -6.90 24.89 -14.57
C LYS A 309 -5.65 25.77 -14.60
N ALA A 310 -5.82 27.04 -14.24
CA ALA A 310 -4.83 28.11 -14.38
C ALA A 310 -3.55 27.94 -13.54
N LEU A 311 -3.64 27.29 -12.38
CA LEU A 311 -2.53 27.11 -11.45
C LEU A 311 -2.24 25.62 -11.25
N ARG A 312 -0.98 25.30 -10.94
CA ARG A 312 -0.54 23.96 -10.56
C ARG A 312 0.49 23.99 -9.44
N LEU A 313 0.66 22.91 -8.73
CA LEU A 313 1.82 22.76 -7.86
C LEU A 313 3.10 22.73 -8.71
N ARG A 314 4.16 23.41 -8.24
CA ARG A 314 5.48 23.44 -8.88
C ARG A 314 6.00 22.06 -9.18
N ASN A 315 5.92 21.18 -8.20
CA ASN A 315 6.32 19.78 -8.31
C ASN A 315 5.09 18.87 -8.25
N PRO A 316 4.94 17.89 -9.15
CA PRO A 316 3.85 16.94 -9.09
C PRO A 316 3.94 16.08 -7.82
N ARG A 317 2.81 15.56 -7.37
CA ARG A 317 2.79 14.52 -6.35
C ARG A 317 3.34 13.24 -6.93
N VAL A 318 4.41 12.72 -6.34
CA VAL A 318 4.95 11.40 -6.69
C VAL A 318 4.39 10.38 -5.73
N ILE A 319 3.71 9.38 -6.26
CA ILE A 319 3.19 8.24 -5.49
C ILE A 319 4.08 7.06 -5.80
N THR A 320 4.74 6.55 -4.77
CA THR A 320 5.51 5.31 -4.84
C THR A 320 4.66 4.18 -4.27
N TRP A 321 4.32 3.22 -5.10
CA TRP A 321 3.61 2.01 -4.73
C TRP A 321 4.62 0.90 -4.48
N ALA A 322 4.61 0.32 -3.29
CA ALA A 322 5.28 -0.95 -3.08
C ALA A 322 4.49 -2.04 -3.79
N PHE A 323 5.08 -2.63 -4.80
CA PHE A 323 4.62 -3.87 -5.41
C PHE A 323 5.17 -5.01 -4.57
N ILE A 324 4.29 -5.74 -3.92
CA ILE A 324 4.62 -6.83 -3.00
C ILE A 324 4.13 -8.12 -3.63
N SER A 325 5.02 -9.08 -3.82
CA SER A 325 4.68 -10.39 -4.38
C SER A 325 5.28 -11.51 -3.56
N TRP A 326 4.58 -12.64 -3.48
CA TRP A 326 5.06 -13.86 -2.85
C TRP A 326 4.57 -15.08 -3.61
N ASP A 327 5.37 -16.12 -3.57
CA ASP A 327 5.03 -17.43 -4.13
C ASP A 327 4.45 -18.33 -3.03
N LYS A 328 3.51 -19.20 -3.40
CA LYS A 328 2.89 -20.19 -2.51
C LYS A 328 3.69 -21.48 -2.50
#